data_b741df04c969b2e121d2bd670a652ee3
#
_entry.id   b741df04c969b2e121d2bd670a652ee3
#
_cell.length_a   1.000
_cell.length_b   1.000
_cell.length_c   1.000
_cell.angle_alpha   90.00
_cell.angle_beta   90.00
_cell.angle_gamma   90.00
#
_symmetry.space_group_name_H-M   'P 1'
#
loop_
_entity.id
_entity.type
_entity.pdbx_description
1 polymer ?
#
loop_
_entity_poly.entity_id
_entity_poly.type
_entity_poly.pdbx_seq_one_letter_code
_entity_poly.pdbx_strand_id
1 'polypeptide(L)'
;MAYALYYATAPAPKDLSTHDALTRLVPVHFSTEKDAIHAAALVIRGGQHVWLIEGPDVRYTAAEVEELCKPILQLFKRSPPKP
;
A
#
# COMPACT_ATOMS: atom_id res chain seq x y z
N MET A 1 -2.02 -13.33 12.97
CA MET A 1 -2.10 -11.86 12.93
C MET A 1 -2.04 -11.40 11.51
N ALA A 2 -2.89 -10.47 11.15
CA ALA A 2 -3.03 -10.09 9.77
C ALA A 2 -2.78 -8.60 9.56
N TYR A 3 -2.19 -8.28 8.43
CA TYR A 3 -2.05 -6.92 7.97
C TYR A 3 -3.12 -6.67 6.91
N ALA A 4 -3.82 -5.58 7.00
CA ALA A 4 -4.88 -5.22 6.06
C ALA A 4 -4.39 -4.09 5.16
N LEU A 5 -4.48 -4.32 3.87
CA LEU A 5 -4.09 -3.33 2.85
C LEU A 5 -5.36 -2.75 2.24
N TYR A 6 -5.51 -1.43 2.36
CA TYR A 6 -6.61 -0.70 1.75
C TYR A 6 -6.08 0.09 0.55
N TYR A 7 -6.73 -0.07 -0.59
CA TYR A 7 -6.32 0.63 -1.80
C TYR A 7 -7.53 0.91 -2.70
N ALA A 8 -7.36 1.86 -3.59
CA ALA A 8 -8.40 2.23 -4.54
C ALA A 8 -7.79 2.89 -5.77
N THR A 9 -8.60 3.08 -6.80
CA THR A 9 -8.16 3.77 -8.02
C THR A 9 -8.02 5.28 -7.80
N ALA A 10 -8.74 5.83 -6.82
CA ALA A 10 -8.64 7.23 -6.48
C ALA A 10 -7.59 7.44 -5.39
N PRO A 11 -6.93 8.61 -5.34
CA PRO A 11 -5.97 8.89 -4.28
C PRO A 11 -6.65 8.98 -2.92
N ALA A 12 -5.89 8.68 -1.87
CA ALA A 12 -6.41 8.73 -0.52
C ALA A 12 -6.82 10.16 -0.13
N PRO A 13 -7.96 10.33 0.53
CA PRO A 13 -8.33 11.64 1.04
C PRO A 13 -7.36 12.09 2.12
N LYS A 14 -7.21 13.39 2.27
CA LYS A 14 -6.30 13.95 3.26
C LYS A 14 -6.70 13.55 4.68
N ASP A 15 -7.98 13.38 4.90
CA ASP A 15 -8.49 13.02 6.21
C ASP A 15 -9.01 11.59 6.19
N LEU A 16 -8.13 10.65 6.49
CA LEU A 16 -8.48 9.23 6.60
C LEU A 16 -8.98 8.87 8.00
N SER A 17 -9.12 9.86 8.87
CA SER A 17 -9.64 9.59 10.21
C SER A 17 -11.12 9.24 10.20
N THR A 18 -11.82 9.51 9.10
CA THR A 18 -13.21 9.12 8.98
C THR A 18 -13.30 7.65 8.59
N HIS A 19 -13.81 6.87 9.49
CA HIS A 19 -14.06 5.44 9.30
C HIS A 19 -14.83 5.17 8.01
N ASP A 20 -15.63 6.11 7.57
CA ASP A 20 -16.51 5.94 6.41
C ASP A 20 -15.74 5.73 5.11
N ALA A 21 -14.60 6.38 4.97
CA ALA A 21 -13.81 6.24 3.77
C ALA A 21 -13.25 4.82 3.62
N LEU A 22 -12.83 4.23 4.74
CA LEU A 22 -12.23 2.89 4.74
C LEU A 22 -13.29 1.80 4.64
N THR A 23 -14.49 2.02 5.18
CA THR A 23 -15.54 1.00 5.14
C THR A 23 -16.03 0.69 3.74
N ARG A 24 -15.77 1.60 2.79
CA ARG A 24 -16.13 1.39 1.39
C ARG A 24 -15.14 0.52 0.65
N LEU A 25 -13.99 0.28 1.25
CA LEU A 25 -12.94 -0.52 0.62
C LEU A 25 -12.92 -1.92 1.22
N VAL A 26 -12.61 -2.90 0.38
CA VAL A 26 -12.43 -4.27 0.83
C VAL A 26 -10.94 -4.47 1.02
N PRO A 27 -10.47 -4.63 2.26
CA PRO A 27 -9.04 -4.80 2.49
C PRO A 27 -8.58 -6.18 2.05
N VAL A 28 -7.33 -6.26 1.61
CA VAL A 28 -6.66 -7.52 1.35
C VAL A 28 -5.78 -7.83 2.55
N HIS A 29 -5.86 -9.05 3.05
CA HIS A 29 -5.14 -9.44 4.26
C HIS A 29 -3.88 -10.22 3.92
N PHE A 30 -2.83 -9.94 4.69
CA PHE A 30 -1.54 -10.60 4.55
C PHE A 30 -1.08 -11.06 5.92
N SER A 31 -0.32 -12.13 5.96
CA SER A 31 0.17 -12.67 7.23
C SER A 31 1.40 -11.92 7.76
N THR A 32 2.14 -11.24 6.89
CA THR A 32 3.34 -10.51 7.29
C THR A 32 3.32 -9.09 6.77
N GLU A 33 4.04 -8.21 7.47
CA GLU A 33 4.22 -6.83 7.04
C GLU A 33 4.91 -6.76 5.69
N LYS A 34 5.92 -7.58 5.49
CA LYS A 34 6.67 -7.61 4.25
C LYS A 34 5.77 -7.90 3.06
N ASP A 35 4.88 -8.87 3.19
CA ASP A 35 3.95 -9.23 2.13
C ASP A 35 2.99 -8.08 1.84
N ALA A 36 2.50 -7.41 2.88
CA ALA A 36 1.60 -6.27 2.73
C ALA A 36 2.29 -5.13 1.99
N ILE A 37 3.53 -4.82 2.35
CA ILE A 37 4.29 -3.74 1.70
C ILE A 37 4.59 -4.10 0.25
N HIS A 38 4.96 -5.34 -0.02
CA HIS A 38 5.23 -5.79 -1.38
C HIS A 38 3.97 -5.70 -2.24
N ALA A 39 2.83 -6.10 -1.72
CA ALA A 39 1.56 -5.98 -2.42
C ALA A 39 1.20 -4.52 -2.66
N ALA A 40 1.47 -3.65 -1.70
CA ALA A 40 1.25 -2.21 -1.85
C ALA A 40 2.08 -1.64 -2.99
N ALA A 41 3.33 -2.08 -3.11
CA ALA A 41 4.19 -1.64 -4.22
C ALA A 41 3.60 -2.05 -5.56
N LEU A 42 3.05 -3.26 -5.66
CA LEU A 42 2.41 -3.72 -6.89
C LEU A 42 1.17 -2.91 -7.22
N VAL A 43 0.41 -2.53 -6.21
CA VAL A 43 -0.78 -1.67 -6.39
C VAL A 43 -0.36 -0.31 -6.96
N ILE A 44 0.67 0.29 -6.39
CA ILE A 44 1.18 1.58 -6.85
C ILE A 44 1.71 1.46 -8.29
N ARG A 45 2.45 0.41 -8.56
CA ARG A 45 2.99 0.16 -9.89
C ARG A 45 1.89 0.01 -10.92
N GLY A 46 0.76 -0.55 -10.53
CA GLY A 46 -0.40 -0.73 -11.41
C GLY A 46 -1.21 0.55 -11.63
N GLY A 47 -0.80 1.67 -11.05
CA GLY A 47 -1.50 2.94 -11.23
C GLY A 47 -2.61 3.20 -10.21
N GLN A 48 -2.72 2.34 -9.21
CA GLN A 48 -3.69 2.53 -8.14
C GLN A 48 -3.03 3.19 -6.93
N HIS A 49 -3.83 3.55 -5.96
CA HIS A 49 -3.35 4.26 -4.77
C HIS A 49 -3.60 3.44 -3.52
N VAL A 50 -2.56 3.31 -2.71
CA VAL A 50 -2.69 2.69 -1.39
C VAL A 50 -3.17 3.75 -0.42
N TRP A 51 -4.21 3.41 0.35
CA TRP A 51 -4.76 4.32 1.33
C TRP A 51 -4.20 4.07 2.73
N LEU A 52 -4.04 2.81 3.10
CA LEU A 52 -3.64 2.45 4.45
C LEU A 52 -3.16 1.01 4.50
N ILE A 53 -2.15 0.76 5.31
CA ILE A 53 -1.81 -0.59 5.76
C ILE A 53 -1.98 -0.60 7.27
N GLU A 54 -2.83 -1.48 7.76
CA GLU A 54 -3.11 -1.60 9.17
C GLU A 54 -2.70 -2.98 9.66
N GLY A 55 -1.81 -3.02 10.64
CA GLY A 55 -1.39 -4.25 11.29
C GLY A 55 -1.77 -4.25 12.76
N PRO A 56 -1.42 -5.31 13.49
CA PRO A 56 -1.78 -5.41 14.91
C PRO A 56 -1.16 -4.31 15.77
N ASP A 57 0.07 -3.89 15.45
CA ASP A 57 0.78 -2.89 16.23
C ASP A 57 1.21 -1.68 15.40
N VAL A 58 0.89 -1.65 14.13
CA VAL A 58 1.37 -0.60 13.23
C VAL A 58 0.25 -0.13 12.33
N ARG A 59 0.37 1.10 11.90
CA ARG A 59 -0.56 1.70 10.96
C ARG A 59 0.22 2.64 10.07
N TYR A 60 0.25 2.33 8.80
CA TYR A 60 0.98 3.13 7.82
C TYR A 60 -0.01 3.92 6.97
N THR A 61 0.14 5.23 6.95
CA THR A 61 -0.65 6.10 6.07
C THR A 61 -0.20 5.95 4.63
N ALA A 62 -0.95 6.54 3.71
CA ALA A 62 -0.61 6.49 2.29
C ALA A 62 0.81 7.02 2.04
N ALA A 63 1.17 8.13 2.67
CA ALA A 63 2.52 8.72 2.49
C ALA A 63 3.60 7.79 3.03
N GLU A 64 3.37 7.19 4.19
CA GLU A 64 4.33 6.26 4.77
C GLU A 64 4.49 5.01 3.92
N VAL A 65 3.40 4.49 3.38
CA VAL A 65 3.44 3.33 2.49
C VAL A 65 4.25 3.66 1.24
N GLU A 66 4.06 4.82 0.67
CA GLU A 66 4.83 5.24 -0.50
C GLU A 66 6.33 5.27 -0.20
N GLU A 67 6.71 5.78 0.96
CA GLU A 67 8.11 5.79 1.37
C GLU A 67 8.67 4.37 1.53
N LEU A 68 7.91 3.49 2.14
CA LEU A 68 8.32 2.11 2.34
C LEU A 68 8.43 1.36 1.01
N CYS A 69 7.61 1.73 0.04
CA CYS A 69 7.60 1.07 -1.26
C CYS A 69 8.65 1.60 -2.23
N LYS A 70 9.25 2.76 -1.95
CA LYS A 70 10.24 3.35 -2.86
C LYS A 70 11.37 2.40 -3.26
N PRO A 71 12.04 1.73 -2.32
CA PRO A 71 13.10 0.80 -2.73
C PRO A 71 12.59 -0.34 -3.60
N ILE A 72 11.41 -0.83 -3.31
CA ILE A 72 10.79 -1.92 -4.08
C ILE A 72 10.45 -1.42 -5.49
N LEU A 73 9.85 -0.23 -5.57
CA LEU A 73 9.48 0.36 -6.86
C LEU A 73 10.71 0.67 -7.71
N GLN A 74 11.80 1.05 -7.08
CA GLN A 74 13.06 1.27 -7.80
C GLN A 74 13.58 -0.03 -8.42
N LEU A 75 13.40 -1.14 -7.74
CA LEU A 75 13.78 -2.44 -8.30
C LEU A 75 12.96 -2.76 -9.54
N PHE A 76 11.68 -2.43 -9.53
CA PHE A 76 10.82 -2.63 -10.70
C PHE A 76 11.18 -1.70 -11.84
N LYS A 77 11.55 -0.46 -11.53
CA LYS A 77 11.97 0.51 -12.54
C LYS A 77 13.33 0.21 -13.12
N ARG A 78 14.13 -0.53 -12.38
CA ARG A 78 15.42 -0.95 -12.85
C ARG A 78 15.22 -2.01 -13.90
N SER A 79 14.95 -1.57 -15.10
CA SER A 79 14.96 -2.51 -16.20
C SER A 79 16.30 -3.18 -16.27
N PRO A 80 16.36 -4.47 -16.52
CA PRO A 80 17.64 -5.09 -16.82
C PRO A 80 18.29 -4.32 -17.96
N PRO A 81 19.59 -4.10 -17.89
CA PRO A 81 20.26 -3.40 -18.96
C PRO A 81 19.97 -4.12 -20.25
N LYS A 82 19.51 -3.37 -21.20
CA LYS A 82 19.26 -3.97 -22.49
C LYS A 82 20.57 -4.36 -23.12
N PRO A 83 20.60 -5.52 -23.69
CA PRO A 83 21.76 -5.93 -24.45
C PRO A 83 22.02 -4.97 -25.60
#